data_5b9d62237417bf5475e56d13db9f5c37
#
_entry.id   5b9d62237417bf5475e56d13db9f5c37
#
_cell.length_a   1.000
_cell.length_b   1.000
_cell.length_c   1.000
_cell.angle_alpha   90.00
_cell.angle_beta   90.00
_cell.angle_gamma   90.00
#
_symmetry.space_group_name_H-M   'P 1'
#
loop_
_entity.id
_entity.type
_entity.pdbx_description
1 polymer ?
#
loop_
_entity_poly.entity_id
_entity_poly.type
_entity_poly.pdbx_seq_one_letter_code
_entity_poly.pdbx_strand_id
1 'polypeptide(L)'
;MADPRLGVVVVTRDRLGSLRRTLDQLEHLPERPQIVVVDNASTDGTAAAVAREHPEVTVVSLDRNRGAEARTIGAAALDRPYVAFTDDDSWWAPGALARAAAVLDDHPQLGLVAARVLVGEDERDDPTCLAMASSPLDGDGLPGRAVLGFVACGAVARREALLAVGGFHRRWQIQGEEGLLAVDLARGGWLCLYVPEVVAHHHPSPARDPARRRVLEVRNTLWFAWLRRPLRAVAAITLRTAARGVSDPSARRGLLEAARGLGWVVRERRVVPAELERRMRAVGL
;
A
#
# COMPACT_ATOMS: atom_id res chain seq x y z
N MET A 1 -7.75 -21.91 -14.21
CA MET A 1 -7.07 -22.94 -13.37
C MET A 1 -6.45 -22.25 -12.18
N ALA A 2 -6.45 -22.91 -11.01
CA ALA A 2 -5.80 -22.33 -9.82
C ALA A 2 -4.34 -21.98 -10.11
N ASP A 3 -3.93 -20.79 -9.70
CA ASP A 3 -2.53 -20.35 -9.84
C ASP A 3 -1.82 -20.48 -8.50
N PRO A 4 -0.94 -21.47 -8.33
CA PRO A 4 -0.27 -21.72 -7.04
C PRO A 4 0.73 -20.63 -6.63
N ARG A 5 1.03 -19.68 -7.51
CA ARG A 5 1.97 -18.57 -7.22
C ARG A 5 1.32 -17.44 -6.43
N LEU A 6 -0.02 -17.40 -6.36
CA LEU A 6 -0.77 -16.24 -5.91
C LEU A 6 -1.33 -16.39 -4.49
N GLY A 7 -1.12 -15.39 -3.67
CA GLY A 7 -1.82 -15.18 -2.42
C GLY A 7 -2.43 -13.79 -2.35
N VAL A 8 -3.55 -13.66 -1.66
CA VAL A 8 -4.24 -12.40 -1.40
C VAL A 8 -4.27 -12.13 0.09
N VAL A 9 -3.84 -10.95 0.50
CA VAL A 9 -3.97 -10.44 1.87
C VAL A 9 -5.09 -9.43 1.91
N VAL A 10 -6.10 -9.69 2.72
CA VAL A 10 -7.19 -8.77 3.03
C VAL A 10 -7.00 -8.22 4.43
N VAL A 11 -6.91 -6.90 4.59
CA VAL A 11 -6.86 -6.28 5.92
C VAL A 11 -8.22 -5.68 6.24
N THR A 12 -8.71 -6.00 7.45
CA THR A 12 -10.02 -5.51 7.91
C THR A 12 -9.98 -5.06 9.36
N ARG A 13 -10.91 -4.18 9.73
CA ARG A 13 -11.20 -3.84 11.12
C ARG A 13 -12.62 -3.33 11.29
N ASP A 14 -13.41 -4.03 12.11
CA ASP A 14 -14.80 -3.66 12.45
C ASP A 14 -15.69 -3.41 11.21
N ARG A 15 -15.58 -4.30 10.16
CA ARG A 15 -16.22 -4.13 8.86
C ARG A 15 -16.72 -5.45 8.25
N LEU A 16 -17.24 -6.34 9.07
CA LEU A 16 -17.65 -7.67 8.64
C LEU A 16 -18.55 -7.68 7.40
N GLY A 17 -19.52 -6.75 7.32
CA GLY A 17 -20.44 -6.69 6.18
C GLY A 17 -19.78 -6.37 4.85
N SER A 18 -18.76 -5.50 4.86
CA SER A 18 -17.95 -5.17 3.68
C SER A 18 -17.06 -6.33 3.29
N LEU A 19 -16.36 -6.90 4.29
CA LEU A 19 -15.45 -8.03 4.12
C LEU A 19 -16.13 -9.25 3.49
N ARG A 20 -17.36 -9.58 3.89
CA ARG A 20 -18.13 -10.70 3.27
C ARG A 20 -18.23 -10.53 1.76
N ARG A 21 -18.61 -9.35 1.29
CA ARG A 21 -18.70 -9.06 -0.16
C ARG A 21 -17.37 -9.20 -0.85
N THR A 22 -16.31 -8.72 -0.22
CA THR A 22 -14.94 -8.85 -0.75
C THR A 22 -14.52 -10.31 -0.84
N LEU A 23 -14.76 -11.12 0.19
CA LEU A 23 -14.42 -12.55 0.19
C LEU A 23 -15.22 -13.31 -0.86
N ASP A 24 -16.52 -13.03 -1.00
CA ASP A 24 -17.35 -13.63 -2.05
C ASP A 24 -16.76 -13.37 -3.45
N GLN A 25 -16.27 -12.15 -3.73
CA GLN A 25 -15.63 -11.83 -5.01
C GLN A 25 -14.29 -12.56 -5.18
N LEU A 26 -13.47 -12.62 -4.13
CA LEU A 26 -12.15 -13.25 -4.20
C LEU A 26 -12.22 -14.77 -4.37
N GLU A 27 -13.18 -15.44 -3.73
CA GLU A 27 -13.38 -16.88 -3.84
C GLU A 27 -13.87 -17.32 -5.23
N HIS A 28 -14.53 -16.40 -5.97
CA HIS A 28 -14.97 -16.64 -7.34
C HIS A 28 -13.91 -16.35 -8.41
N LEU A 29 -12.73 -15.86 -8.03
CA LEU A 29 -11.65 -15.62 -8.99
C LEU A 29 -11.19 -16.93 -9.66
N PRO A 30 -10.98 -16.93 -10.99
CA PRO A 30 -10.53 -18.12 -11.73
C PRO A 30 -9.14 -18.57 -11.27
N GLU A 31 -8.31 -17.68 -10.75
CA GLU A 31 -6.97 -17.96 -10.22
C GLU A 31 -6.99 -18.72 -8.90
N ARG A 32 -8.09 -18.70 -8.16
CA ARG A 32 -8.24 -19.32 -6.83
C ARG A 32 -7.03 -19.11 -5.93
N PRO A 33 -6.68 -17.85 -5.62
CA PRO A 33 -5.52 -17.54 -4.81
C PRO A 33 -5.69 -18.04 -3.36
N GLN A 34 -4.59 -18.30 -2.67
CA GLN A 34 -4.63 -18.50 -1.21
C GLN A 34 -5.03 -17.17 -0.54
N ILE A 35 -6.06 -17.17 0.29
CA ILE A 35 -6.56 -15.97 0.95
C ILE A 35 -6.15 -15.96 2.43
N VAL A 36 -5.58 -14.84 2.86
CA VAL A 36 -5.28 -14.54 4.27
C VAL A 36 -6.03 -13.26 4.64
N VAL A 37 -6.93 -13.37 5.60
CA VAL A 37 -7.57 -12.22 6.25
C VAL A 37 -6.78 -11.84 7.49
N VAL A 38 -6.31 -10.60 7.57
CA VAL A 38 -5.73 -10.04 8.78
C VAL A 38 -6.77 -9.18 9.48
N ASP A 39 -7.30 -9.73 10.56
CA ASP A 39 -8.20 -8.99 11.46
C ASP A 39 -7.38 -8.06 12.36
N ASN A 40 -7.42 -6.78 12.05
CA ASN A 40 -6.62 -5.74 12.69
C ASN A 40 -7.23 -5.26 14.03
N ALA A 41 -7.51 -6.23 14.92
CA ALA A 41 -8.15 -6.06 16.21
C ALA A 41 -9.61 -5.57 16.12
N SER A 42 -10.46 -6.30 15.41
CA SER A 42 -11.91 -6.06 15.40
C SER A 42 -12.55 -6.44 16.73
N THR A 43 -13.65 -5.76 17.04
CA THR A 43 -14.47 -5.99 18.23
C THR A 43 -15.90 -6.44 17.90
N ASP A 44 -16.22 -6.53 16.61
CA ASP A 44 -17.55 -6.87 16.08
C ASP A 44 -17.76 -8.36 15.78
N GLY A 45 -16.79 -9.22 16.16
CA GLY A 45 -16.84 -10.67 15.88
C GLY A 45 -16.37 -11.08 14.49
N THR A 46 -15.73 -10.16 13.73
CA THR A 46 -15.25 -10.39 12.36
C THR A 46 -14.43 -11.69 12.25
N ALA A 47 -13.40 -11.88 13.06
CA ALA A 47 -12.52 -13.05 12.94
C ALA A 47 -13.28 -14.39 13.10
N ALA A 48 -14.18 -14.48 14.09
CA ALA A 48 -14.97 -15.69 14.33
C ALA A 48 -15.98 -15.95 13.20
N ALA A 49 -16.55 -14.88 12.64
CA ALA A 49 -17.48 -14.99 11.52
C ALA A 49 -16.77 -15.52 10.26
N VAL A 50 -15.61 -14.95 9.91
CA VAL A 50 -14.82 -15.39 8.75
C VAL A 50 -14.39 -16.85 8.89
N ALA A 51 -13.86 -17.25 10.04
CA ALA A 51 -13.43 -18.65 10.28
C ALA A 51 -14.58 -19.66 10.14
N ARG A 52 -15.81 -19.26 10.45
CA ARG A 52 -17.00 -20.11 10.32
C ARG A 52 -17.55 -20.15 8.88
N GLU A 53 -17.60 -18.99 8.21
CA GLU A 53 -18.28 -18.79 6.94
C GLU A 53 -17.37 -19.10 5.72
N HIS A 54 -16.05 -18.94 5.90
CA HIS A 54 -15.02 -19.13 4.87
C HIS A 54 -13.89 -20.04 5.38
N PRO A 55 -14.13 -21.35 5.54
CA PRO A 55 -13.17 -22.28 6.18
C PRO A 55 -11.83 -22.44 5.43
N GLU A 56 -11.79 -22.12 4.13
CA GLU A 56 -10.57 -22.15 3.30
C GLU A 56 -9.71 -20.88 3.49
N VAL A 57 -10.24 -19.85 4.17
CA VAL A 57 -9.56 -18.58 4.40
C VAL A 57 -8.76 -18.66 5.70
N THR A 58 -7.47 -18.35 5.63
CA THR A 58 -6.63 -18.25 6.85
C THR A 58 -6.91 -16.91 7.54
N VAL A 59 -7.28 -16.95 8.82
CA VAL A 59 -7.50 -15.74 9.62
C VAL A 59 -6.33 -15.52 10.58
N VAL A 60 -5.73 -14.32 10.50
CA VAL A 60 -4.70 -13.84 11.41
C VAL A 60 -5.28 -12.72 12.26
N SER A 61 -5.61 -13.01 13.52
CA SER A 61 -6.15 -12.04 14.47
C SER A 61 -5.03 -11.32 15.22
N LEU A 62 -5.06 -9.99 15.19
CA LEU A 62 -4.09 -9.14 15.89
C LEU A 62 -4.63 -8.65 17.23
N ASP A 63 -3.74 -8.51 18.22
CA ASP A 63 -4.04 -8.04 19.58
C ASP A 63 -4.39 -6.54 19.64
N ARG A 64 -3.94 -5.78 18.64
CA ARG A 64 -4.16 -4.33 18.49
C ARG A 64 -4.09 -3.90 17.04
N ASN A 65 -4.64 -2.73 16.74
CA ASN A 65 -4.53 -2.13 15.41
C ASN A 65 -3.06 -1.80 15.07
N ARG A 66 -2.52 -2.52 14.08
CA ARG A 66 -1.16 -2.36 13.54
C ARG A 66 -1.10 -1.41 12.34
N GLY A 67 -2.23 -0.85 11.90
CA GLY A 67 -2.27 0.00 10.71
C GLY A 67 -1.80 -0.74 9.46
N ALA A 68 -0.96 -0.08 8.64
CA ALA A 68 -0.46 -0.64 7.40
C ALA A 68 0.43 -1.89 7.56
N GLU A 69 1.10 -2.06 8.74
CA GLU A 69 1.91 -3.24 9.05
C GLU A 69 1.11 -4.55 8.94
N ALA A 70 -0.20 -4.52 9.15
CA ALA A 70 -1.08 -5.67 9.00
C ALA A 70 -0.93 -6.36 7.63
N ARG A 71 -0.70 -5.59 6.55
CA ARG A 71 -0.44 -6.14 5.21
C ARG A 71 0.86 -6.96 5.18
N THR A 72 1.91 -6.49 5.86
CA THR A 72 3.19 -7.23 5.96
C THR A 72 3.03 -8.51 6.76
N ILE A 73 2.26 -8.46 7.85
CA ILE A 73 1.97 -9.65 8.68
C ILE A 73 1.22 -10.69 7.85
N GLY A 74 0.21 -10.29 7.08
CA GLY A 74 -0.51 -11.18 6.16
C GLY A 74 0.39 -11.76 5.07
N ALA A 75 1.27 -10.94 4.48
CA ALA A 75 2.23 -11.40 3.48
C ALA A 75 3.25 -12.41 4.06
N ALA A 76 3.63 -12.26 5.31
CA ALA A 76 4.50 -13.21 6.00
C ALA A 76 3.80 -14.56 6.27
N ALA A 77 2.47 -14.55 6.49
CA ALA A 77 1.67 -15.74 6.72
C ALA A 77 1.35 -16.54 5.43
N LEU A 78 1.57 -15.95 4.25
CA LEU A 78 1.43 -16.62 2.97
C LEU A 78 2.69 -17.40 2.60
N ASP A 79 2.51 -18.55 1.97
CA ASP A 79 3.61 -19.32 1.34
C ASP A 79 3.47 -19.28 -0.20
N ARG A 80 3.46 -18.08 -0.74
CA ARG A 80 3.31 -17.81 -2.18
C ARG A 80 4.33 -16.77 -2.63
N PRO A 81 4.91 -16.90 -3.84
CA PRO A 81 5.90 -15.93 -4.33
C PRO A 81 5.31 -14.54 -4.60
N TYR A 82 4.01 -14.46 -4.93
CA TYR A 82 3.34 -13.19 -5.22
C TYR A 82 2.18 -12.95 -4.26
N VAL A 83 2.13 -11.74 -3.71
CA VAL A 83 1.15 -11.29 -2.73
C VAL A 83 0.39 -10.12 -3.28
N ALA A 84 -0.90 -10.31 -3.51
CA ALA A 84 -1.84 -9.24 -3.82
C ALA A 84 -2.42 -8.66 -2.53
N PHE A 85 -2.57 -7.34 -2.48
CA PHE A 85 -3.19 -6.66 -1.35
C PHE A 85 -4.60 -6.22 -1.72
N THR A 86 -5.49 -6.34 -0.76
CA THR A 86 -6.90 -6.01 -0.87
C THR A 86 -7.36 -5.40 0.45
N ASP A 87 -8.19 -4.37 0.40
CA ASP A 87 -8.90 -3.85 1.56
C ASP A 87 -10.26 -4.56 1.69
N ASP A 88 -10.95 -4.42 2.82
CA ASP A 88 -12.25 -5.06 3.06
C ASP A 88 -13.40 -4.53 2.19
N ASP A 89 -13.11 -3.55 1.31
CA ASP A 89 -14.03 -2.94 0.36
C ASP A 89 -13.45 -2.90 -1.07
N SER A 90 -12.55 -3.84 -1.40
CA SER A 90 -11.94 -3.93 -2.73
C SER A 90 -11.73 -5.39 -3.16
N TRP A 91 -11.58 -5.64 -4.46
CA TRP A 91 -11.34 -6.97 -5.04
C TRP A 91 -10.68 -6.85 -6.41
N TRP A 92 -10.23 -7.98 -6.95
CA TRP A 92 -9.54 -8.05 -8.23
C TRP A 92 -10.49 -8.47 -9.36
N ALA A 93 -10.28 -7.92 -10.55
CA ALA A 93 -10.97 -8.40 -11.74
C ALA A 93 -10.48 -9.81 -12.12
N PRO A 94 -11.35 -10.66 -12.70
CA PRO A 94 -10.95 -11.99 -13.19
C PRO A 94 -9.79 -11.89 -14.19
N GLY A 95 -8.73 -12.68 -14.00
CA GLY A 95 -7.52 -12.69 -14.82
C GLY A 95 -6.46 -11.66 -14.43
N ALA A 96 -6.79 -10.68 -13.60
CA ALA A 96 -5.87 -9.61 -13.21
C ALA A 96 -4.65 -10.12 -12.42
N LEU A 97 -4.89 -11.04 -11.49
CA LEU A 97 -3.80 -11.61 -10.68
C LEU A 97 -2.87 -12.47 -11.52
N ALA A 98 -3.41 -13.30 -12.44
CA ALA A 98 -2.61 -14.09 -13.37
C ALA A 98 -1.75 -13.19 -14.28
N ARG A 99 -2.31 -12.07 -14.75
CA ARG A 99 -1.59 -11.07 -15.55
C ARG A 99 -0.44 -10.47 -14.75
N ALA A 100 -0.69 -10.06 -13.50
CA ALA A 100 0.35 -9.49 -12.63
C ALA A 100 1.47 -10.51 -12.35
N ALA A 101 1.12 -11.79 -12.10
CA ALA A 101 2.10 -12.83 -11.90
C ALA A 101 2.97 -13.06 -13.14
N ALA A 102 2.38 -13.08 -14.34
CA ALA A 102 3.13 -13.21 -15.60
C ALA A 102 4.12 -12.04 -15.78
N VAL A 103 3.69 -10.81 -15.54
CA VAL A 103 4.58 -9.62 -15.60
C VAL A 103 5.74 -9.74 -14.59
N LEU A 104 5.47 -10.23 -13.38
CA LEU A 104 6.52 -10.44 -12.37
C LEU A 104 7.47 -11.58 -12.75
N ASP A 105 7.00 -12.66 -13.38
CA ASP A 105 7.86 -13.76 -13.86
C ASP A 105 8.77 -13.31 -15.00
N ASP A 106 8.22 -12.60 -15.99
CA ASP A 106 8.96 -12.13 -17.16
C ASP A 106 9.99 -11.06 -16.82
N HIS A 107 9.82 -10.36 -15.69
CA HIS A 107 10.67 -9.23 -15.27
C HIS A 107 11.17 -9.38 -13.82
N PRO A 108 12.25 -10.15 -13.58
CA PRO A 108 12.78 -10.42 -12.24
C PRO A 108 13.19 -9.18 -11.42
N GLN A 109 13.48 -8.05 -12.07
CA GLN A 109 13.80 -6.77 -11.43
C GLN A 109 12.59 -6.08 -10.80
N LEU A 110 11.36 -6.54 -11.09
CA LEU A 110 10.15 -5.97 -10.52
C LEU A 110 9.90 -6.52 -9.11
N GLY A 111 9.78 -5.61 -8.15
CA GLY A 111 9.35 -5.91 -6.79
C GLY A 111 7.85 -5.75 -6.60
N LEU A 112 7.18 -4.97 -7.48
CA LEU A 112 5.75 -4.69 -7.36
C LEU A 112 5.13 -4.29 -8.70
N VAL A 113 3.94 -4.83 -8.97
CA VAL A 113 3.01 -4.39 -10.01
C VAL A 113 1.88 -3.61 -9.35
N ALA A 114 1.68 -2.36 -9.76
CA ALA A 114 0.55 -1.52 -9.39
C ALA A 114 -0.54 -1.62 -10.46
N ALA A 115 -1.75 -1.91 -10.03
CA ALA A 115 -2.93 -2.07 -10.87
C ALA A 115 -3.63 -0.74 -11.16
N ARG A 116 -4.47 -0.75 -12.18
CA ARG A 116 -5.52 0.23 -12.37
C ARG A 116 -6.64 -0.06 -11.38
N VAL A 117 -6.94 0.89 -10.52
CA VAL A 117 -8.01 0.79 -9.51
C VAL A 117 -9.23 1.56 -9.99
N LEU A 118 -10.34 0.87 -10.13
CA LEU A 118 -11.64 1.42 -10.51
C LEU A 118 -12.46 1.66 -9.24
N VAL A 119 -12.94 2.90 -9.06
CA VAL A 119 -13.57 3.36 -7.82
C VAL A 119 -15.07 3.56 -7.98
N GLY A 120 -15.81 2.96 -7.05
CA GLY A 120 -17.28 3.07 -6.94
C GLY A 120 -18.03 2.29 -8.01
N GLU A 121 -19.34 2.41 -7.99
CA GLU A 121 -20.24 1.74 -8.96
C GLU A 121 -20.06 2.25 -10.40
N ASP A 122 -19.63 3.52 -10.55
CA ASP A 122 -19.33 4.13 -11.85
C ASP A 122 -17.95 3.72 -12.42
N GLU A 123 -17.19 2.91 -11.72
CA GLU A 123 -15.87 2.40 -12.12
C GLU A 123 -14.91 3.49 -12.62
N ARG A 124 -14.84 4.62 -11.91
CA ARG A 124 -13.94 5.72 -12.26
C ARG A 124 -12.50 5.39 -11.87
N ASP A 125 -11.54 5.81 -12.69
CA ASP A 125 -10.13 5.67 -12.33
C ASP A 125 -9.82 6.39 -11.01
N ASP A 126 -9.10 5.71 -10.10
CA ASP A 126 -8.53 6.38 -8.92
C ASP A 126 -7.57 7.49 -9.38
N PRO A 127 -7.63 8.69 -8.77
CA PRO A 127 -6.71 9.78 -9.14
C PRO A 127 -5.22 9.40 -9.08
N THR A 128 -4.84 8.46 -8.21
CA THR A 128 -3.47 7.94 -8.15
C THR A 128 -3.12 7.15 -9.40
N CYS A 129 -4.09 6.42 -9.99
CA CYS A 129 -3.88 5.69 -11.24
C CYS A 129 -3.61 6.63 -12.41
N LEU A 130 -4.30 7.78 -12.48
CA LEU A 130 -4.03 8.81 -13.48
C LEU A 130 -2.62 9.39 -13.32
N ALA A 131 -2.19 9.62 -12.08
CA ALA A 131 -0.82 10.06 -11.81
C ALA A 131 0.23 8.99 -12.17
N MET A 132 -0.04 7.72 -11.90
CA MET A 132 0.83 6.60 -12.28
C MET A 132 0.93 6.45 -13.80
N ALA A 133 -0.18 6.56 -14.52
CA ALA A 133 -0.22 6.49 -15.99
C ALA A 133 0.60 7.60 -16.65
N SER A 134 0.67 8.79 -16.02
CA SER A 134 1.45 9.94 -16.49
C SER A 134 2.84 10.04 -15.85
N SER A 135 3.32 8.99 -15.18
CA SER A 135 4.65 8.99 -14.55
C SER A 135 5.74 9.37 -15.56
N PRO A 136 6.60 10.35 -15.22
CA PRO A 136 7.73 10.73 -16.07
C PRO A 136 8.91 9.75 -15.98
N LEU A 137 8.80 8.72 -15.13
CA LEU A 137 9.83 7.70 -14.98
C LEU A 137 9.70 6.71 -16.14
N ASP A 138 10.82 6.44 -16.80
CA ASP A 138 10.84 5.47 -17.90
C ASP A 138 10.70 4.04 -17.38
N GLY A 139 9.99 3.23 -18.12
CA GLY A 139 9.86 1.79 -17.89
C GLY A 139 10.91 0.94 -18.63
N ASP A 140 11.86 1.57 -19.38
CA ASP A 140 12.97 0.88 -20.07
C ASP A 140 12.54 -0.39 -20.84
N GLY A 141 11.48 -0.32 -21.63
CA GLY A 141 10.93 -1.46 -22.38
C GLY A 141 10.06 -2.42 -21.57
N LEU A 142 9.73 -2.10 -20.32
CA LEU A 142 8.78 -2.85 -19.50
C LEU A 142 7.32 -2.62 -19.96
N PRO A 143 6.39 -3.53 -19.67
CA PRO A 143 4.98 -3.43 -20.09
C PRO A 143 4.17 -2.44 -19.25
N GLY A 144 4.72 -1.27 -18.93
CA GLY A 144 4.07 -0.27 -18.10
C GLY A 144 4.96 0.91 -17.75
N ARG A 145 4.52 1.73 -16.78
CA ARG A 145 5.25 2.91 -16.31
C ARG A 145 5.93 2.64 -14.97
N ALA A 146 7.20 2.99 -14.85
CA ALA A 146 7.87 2.96 -13.54
C ALA A 146 7.26 4.02 -12.62
N VAL A 147 7.02 3.65 -11.36
CA VAL A 147 6.35 4.49 -10.36
C VAL A 147 7.07 4.45 -9.01
N LEU A 148 6.87 5.48 -8.19
CA LEU A 148 7.33 5.55 -6.78
C LEU A 148 6.17 5.76 -5.81
N GLY A 149 5.00 5.29 -6.18
CA GLY A 149 3.78 5.27 -5.40
C GLY A 149 2.76 4.37 -6.08
N PHE A 150 1.78 3.89 -5.33
CA PHE A 150 0.72 3.01 -5.84
C PHE A 150 -0.53 3.12 -4.95
N VAL A 151 -1.59 2.40 -5.26
CA VAL A 151 -2.76 2.23 -4.38
C VAL A 151 -2.64 0.87 -3.71
N ALA A 152 -2.66 0.81 -2.38
CA ALA A 152 -2.38 -0.42 -1.64
C ALA A 152 -3.31 -1.57 -2.02
N CYS A 153 -4.62 -1.33 -2.16
CA CYS A 153 -5.60 -2.35 -2.56
C CYS A 153 -5.57 -2.74 -4.05
N GLY A 154 -4.63 -2.18 -4.81
CA GLY A 154 -4.36 -2.51 -6.20
C GLY A 154 -2.87 -2.82 -6.42
N ALA A 155 -2.21 -3.51 -5.49
CA ALA A 155 -0.81 -3.84 -5.61
C ALA A 155 -0.56 -5.35 -5.50
N VAL A 156 0.25 -5.89 -6.41
CA VAL A 156 0.77 -7.26 -6.37
C VAL A 156 2.29 -7.19 -6.20
N ALA A 157 2.79 -7.65 -5.07
CA ALA A 157 4.20 -7.60 -4.73
C ALA A 157 4.88 -8.97 -4.89
N ARG A 158 6.13 -8.97 -5.32
CA ARG A 158 7.03 -10.11 -5.11
C ARG A 158 7.28 -10.22 -3.60
N ARG A 159 6.84 -11.31 -2.99
CA ARG A 159 6.91 -11.51 -1.52
C ARG A 159 8.34 -11.35 -0.99
N GLU A 160 9.32 -11.92 -1.69
CA GLU A 160 10.72 -11.77 -1.34
C GLU A 160 11.17 -10.31 -1.28
N ALA A 161 10.87 -9.52 -2.32
CA ALA A 161 11.21 -8.10 -2.39
C ALA A 161 10.56 -7.30 -1.25
N LEU A 162 9.26 -7.54 -1.02
CA LEU A 162 8.49 -6.91 0.05
C LEU A 162 9.12 -7.17 1.42
N LEU A 163 9.40 -8.44 1.75
CA LEU A 163 9.92 -8.82 3.06
C LEU A 163 11.38 -8.38 3.26
N ALA A 164 12.20 -8.39 2.19
CA ALA A 164 13.59 -7.95 2.24
C ALA A 164 13.74 -6.47 2.62
N VAL A 165 12.75 -5.62 2.25
CA VAL A 165 12.77 -4.20 2.63
C VAL A 165 11.99 -3.91 3.92
N GLY A 166 11.41 -4.94 4.55
CA GLY A 166 10.66 -4.85 5.80
C GLY A 166 9.17 -4.54 5.64
N GLY A 167 8.66 -4.52 4.40
CA GLY A 167 7.25 -4.33 4.09
C GLY A 167 6.71 -2.95 4.43
N PHE A 168 5.40 -2.88 4.71
CA PHE A 168 4.75 -1.65 5.16
C PHE A 168 5.24 -1.27 6.56
N HIS A 169 5.63 -0.02 6.70
CA HIS A 169 6.27 0.45 7.93
C HIS A 169 5.33 0.45 9.13
N ARG A 170 5.70 -0.19 10.23
CA ARG A 170 4.91 -0.43 11.45
C ARG A 170 4.33 0.83 12.13
N ARG A 171 4.84 2.02 11.84
CA ARG A 171 4.35 3.27 12.43
C ARG A 171 3.37 4.02 11.55
N TRP A 172 3.15 3.55 10.32
CA TRP A 172 2.11 4.07 9.44
C TRP A 172 0.78 3.37 9.72
N GLN A 173 -0.26 4.18 9.92
CA GLN A 173 -1.63 3.66 10.00
C GLN A 173 -2.29 3.72 8.63
N ILE A 174 -2.36 4.92 8.07
CA ILE A 174 -2.88 5.23 6.73
C ILE A 174 -2.17 6.49 6.20
N GLN A 175 -2.21 6.71 4.90
CA GLN A 175 -1.68 7.86 4.15
C GLN A 175 -0.16 7.85 3.99
N GLY A 176 0.29 7.60 2.76
CA GLY A 176 1.68 7.68 2.35
C GLY A 176 2.55 6.47 2.71
N GLU A 177 1.95 5.39 3.20
CA GLU A 177 2.63 4.11 3.41
C GLU A 177 3.13 3.52 2.11
N GLU A 178 2.36 3.66 1.03
CA GLU A 178 2.68 3.16 -0.30
C GLU A 178 3.90 3.86 -0.90
N GLY A 179 3.97 5.19 -0.76
CA GLY A 179 5.12 5.96 -1.22
C GLY A 179 6.41 5.60 -0.48
N LEU A 180 6.32 5.36 0.84
CA LEU A 180 7.46 4.91 1.63
C LEU A 180 7.93 3.52 1.19
N LEU A 181 7.00 2.59 1.02
CA LEU A 181 7.32 1.23 0.56
C LEU A 181 7.91 1.23 -0.85
N ALA A 182 7.33 2.00 -1.80
CA ALA A 182 7.86 2.10 -3.16
C ALA A 182 9.31 2.64 -3.18
N VAL A 183 9.60 3.66 -2.36
CA VAL A 183 10.95 4.20 -2.22
C VAL A 183 11.90 3.20 -1.55
N ASP A 184 11.44 2.42 -0.57
CA ASP A 184 12.26 1.39 0.07
C ASP A 184 12.53 0.21 -0.87
N LEU A 185 11.56 -0.21 -1.68
CA LEU A 185 11.77 -1.16 -2.77
C LEU A 185 12.83 -0.64 -3.77
N ALA A 186 12.69 0.61 -4.22
CA ALA A 186 13.66 1.22 -5.13
C ALA A 186 15.07 1.31 -4.53
N ARG A 187 15.20 1.58 -3.23
CA ARG A 187 16.49 1.52 -2.52
C ARG A 187 17.07 0.10 -2.48
N GLY A 188 16.22 -0.90 -2.39
CA GLY A 188 16.57 -2.32 -2.45
C GLY A 188 16.94 -2.82 -3.85
N GLY A 189 16.91 -1.96 -4.87
CA GLY A 189 17.18 -2.32 -6.27
C GLY A 189 15.97 -2.84 -7.04
N TRP A 190 14.78 -2.79 -6.45
CA TRP A 190 13.55 -3.25 -7.08
C TRP A 190 12.82 -2.11 -7.80
N LEU A 191 12.14 -2.43 -8.89
CA LEU A 191 11.25 -1.50 -9.58
C LEU A 191 9.79 -1.74 -9.18
N CYS A 192 9.00 -0.66 -9.12
CA CYS A 192 7.54 -0.71 -9.08
C CYS A 192 7.01 -0.28 -10.45
N LEU A 193 6.08 -1.04 -11.01
CA LEU A 193 5.55 -0.82 -12.35
C LEU A 193 4.04 -0.67 -12.31
N TYR A 194 3.50 0.39 -12.89
CA TYR A 194 2.06 0.52 -13.13
C TYR A 194 1.69 -0.18 -14.44
N VAL A 195 0.77 -1.13 -14.35
CA VAL A 195 0.29 -1.94 -15.48
C VAL A 195 -1.24 -1.80 -15.57
N PRO A 196 -1.77 -0.97 -16.48
CA PRO A 196 -3.19 -0.65 -16.51
C PRO A 196 -4.10 -1.82 -16.89
N GLU A 197 -3.56 -2.88 -17.49
CA GLU A 197 -4.28 -4.12 -17.81
C GLU A 197 -4.51 -5.02 -16.59
N VAL A 198 -3.82 -4.76 -15.49
CA VAL A 198 -4.11 -5.36 -14.19
C VAL A 198 -5.13 -4.49 -13.50
N VAL A 199 -6.33 -5.01 -13.23
CA VAL A 199 -7.47 -4.21 -12.75
C VAL A 199 -7.92 -4.70 -11.38
N ALA A 200 -8.16 -3.75 -10.48
CA ALA A 200 -8.82 -3.97 -9.20
C ALA A 200 -10.00 -2.99 -9.03
N HIS A 201 -10.99 -3.40 -8.25
CA HIS A 201 -12.17 -2.60 -7.93
C HIS A 201 -12.10 -2.15 -6.47
N HIS A 202 -12.52 -0.92 -6.19
CA HIS A 202 -12.54 -0.36 -4.84
C HIS A 202 -13.85 0.40 -4.60
N HIS A 203 -14.65 -0.07 -3.66
CA HIS A 203 -15.92 0.54 -3.28
C HIS A 203 -15.82 1.17 -1.87
N PRO A 204 -15.20 2.35 -1.75
CA PRO A 204 -14.84 2.91 -0.47
C PRO A 204 -16.06 3.23 0.39
N SER A 205 -16.02 2.79 1.65
CA SER A 205 -17.04 3.15 2.63
C SER A 205 -17.06 4.65 2.92
N PRO A 206 -18.23 5.26 3.09
CA PRO A 206 -18.38 6.70 3.38
C PRO A 206 -17.87 7.12 4.76
N ALA A 207 -17.72 6.19 5.70
CA ALA A 207 -17.29 6.48 7.08
C ALA A 207 -15.79 6.80 7.17
N ARG A 208 -15.44 8.07 6.95
CA ARG A 208 -14.05 8.54 7.06
C ARG A 208 -14.01 9.85 7.84
N ASP A 209 -12.98 10.04 8.69
CA ASP A 209 -12.68 11.33 9.35
C ASP A 209 -11.67 12.14 8.51
N PRO A 210 -12.13 13.13 7.71
CA PRO A 210 -11.25 13.89 6.83
C PRO A 210 -10.24 14.75 7.61
N ALA A 211 -10.62 15.24 8.79
CA ALA A 211 -9.74 16.10 9.58
C ALA A 211 -8.55 15.30 10.15
N ARG A 212 -8.82 14.13 10.71
CA ARG A 212 -7.79 13.24 11.21
C ARG A 212 -6.86 12.75 10.07
N ARG A 213 -7.43 12.41 8.91
CA ARG A 213 -6.64 11.99 7.73
C ARG A 213 -5.66 13.08 7.30
N ARG A 214 -6.07 14.34 7.25
CA ARG A 214 -5.19 15.47 6.89
C ARG A 214 -4.04 15.66 7.89
N VAL A 215 -4.29 15.48 9.19
CA VAL A 215 -3.23 15.50 10.22
C VAL A 215 -2.22 14.36 9.99
N LEU A 216 -2.71 13.16 9.72
CA LEU A 216 -1.86 11.99 9.46
C LEU A 216 -1.05 12.16 8.17
N GLU A 217 -1.63 12.70 7.13
CA GLU A 217 -0.95 13.02 5.87
C GLU A 217 0.23 13.95 6.09
N VAL A 218 0.02 15.06 6.80
CA VAL A 218 1.10 16.02 7.14
C VAL A 218 2.18 15.36 7.98
N ARG A 219 1.80 14.62 9.02
CA ARG A 219 2.75 13.88 9.86
C ARG A 219 3.60 12.89 9.05
N ASN A 220 2.95 12.11 8.21
CA ASN A 220 3.59 11.05 7.43
C ASN A 220 4.49 11.62 6.33
N THR A 221 4.09 12.73 5.70
CA THR A 221 4.94 13.48 4.77
C THR A 221 6.23 13.95 5.44
N LEU A 222 6.15 14.46 6.66
CA LEU A 222 7.33 14.85 7.43
C LEU A 222 8.21 13.64 7.79
N TRP A 223 7.62 12.56 8.29
CA TRP A 223 8.35 11.33 8.62
C TRP A 223 9.02 10.73 7.38
N PHE A 224 8.32 10.67 6.25
CA PHE A 224 8.89 10.23 4.99
C PHE A 224 10.12 11.07 4.61
N ALA A 225 10.00 12.41 4.63
CA ALA A 225 11.11 13.29 4.32
C ALA A 225 12.28 13.10 5.29
N TRP A 226 12.01 13.05 6.59
CA TRP A 226 13.04 12.89 7.62
C TRP A 226 13.73 11.53 7.55
N LEU A 227 13.02 10.47 7.14
CA LEU A 227 13.58 9.14 7.01
C LEU A 227 14.42 8.97 5.73
N ARG A 228 13.98 9.53 4.59
CA ARG A 228 14.50 9.15 3.28
C ARG A 228 15.21 10.28 2.53
N ARG A 229 14.89 11.53 2.80
CA ARG A 229 15.41 12.64 1.99
C ARG A 229 16.69 13.29 2.57
N PRO A 230 17.54 13.94 1.72
CA PRO A 230 18.70 14.68 2.18
C PRO A 230 18.28 15.87 3.04
N LEU A 231 19.17 16.31 3.95
CA LEU A 231 18.87 17.34 4.97
C LEU A 231 18.32 18.65 4.38
N ARG A 232 18.79 19.06 3.20
CA ARG A 232 18.25 20.25 2.50
C ARG A 232 16.76 20.12 2.18
N ALA A 233 16.32 18.95 1.74
CA ALA A 233 14.90 18.68 1.46
C ALA A 233 14.11 18.58 2.77
N VAL A 234 14.67 17.94 3.79
CA VAL A 234 14.09 17.89 5.15
C VAL A 234 13.82 19.30 5.66
N ALA A 235 14.83 20.18 5.62
CA ALA A 235 14.69 21.56 6.09
C ALA A 235 13.59 22.31 5.30
N ALA A 236 13.62 22.23 3.97
CA ALA A 236 12.65 22.92 3.13
C ALA A 236 11.20 22.44 3.37
N ILE A 237 10.98 21.12 3.49
CA ILE A 237 9.64 20.56 3.76
C ILE A 237 9.17 20.95 5.16
N THR A 238 10.04 20.83 6.16
CA THR A 238 9.70 21.16 7.56
C THR A 238 9.35 22.64 7.71
N LEU A 239 10.15 23.55 7.14
CA LEU A 239 9.89 24.99 7.19
C LEU A 239 8.59 25.36 6.47
N ARG A 240 8.32 24.81 5.29
CA ARG A 240 7.03 25.03 4.59
C ARG A 240 5.85 24.54 5.41
N THR A 241 5.98 23.36 6.04
CA THR A 241 4.91 22.82 6.90
C THR A 241 4.71 23.69 8.14
N ALA A 242 5.78 24.18 8.77
CA ALA A 242 5.71 25.09 9.90
C ALA A 242 5.03 26.42 9.53
N ALA A 243 5.38 27.01 8.38
CA ALA A 243 4.74 28.22 7.87
C ALA A 243 3.22 28.02 7.63
N ARG A 244 2.83 26.88 7.00
CA ARG A 244 1.41 26.52 6.87
C ARG A 244 0.72 26.36 8.22
N GLY A 245 1.40 25.83 9.23
CA GLY A 245 0.86 25.63 10.57
C GLY A 245 0.42 26.89 11.30
N VAL A 246 0.82 28.07 10.81
CA VAL A 246 0.36 29.36 11.35
C VAL A 246 -1.15 29.52 11.12
N SER A 247 -1.64 29.18 9.93
CA SER A 247 -3.06 29.33 9.54
C SER A 247 -3.82 28.01 9.45
N ASP A 248 -3.12 26.86 9.29
CA ASP A 248 -3.72 25.54 9.13
C ASP A 248 -3.55 24.71 10.42
N PRO A 249 -4.62 24.50 11.22
CA PRO A 249 -4.55 23.68 12.44
C PRO A 249 -4.10 22.22 12.18
N SER A 250 -4.44 21.64 11.01
CA SER A 250 -4.03 20.29 10.66
C SER A 250 -2.53 20.21 10.40
N ALA A 251 -1.96 21.21 9.71
CA ALA A 251 -0.52 21.29 9.48
C ALA A 251 0.24 21.46 10.81
N ARG A 252 -0.24 22.33 11.70
CA ARG A 252 0.35 22.53 13.04
C ARG A 252 0.31 21.25 13.87
N ARG A 253 -0.85 20.56 13.92
CA ARG A 253 -1.01 19.32 14.67
C ARG A 253 -0.16 18.19 14.07
N GLY A 254 -0.13 18.06 12.76
CA GLY A 254 0.70 17.07 12.06
C GLY A 254 2.19 17.27 12.33
N LEU A 255 2.68 18.53 12.34
CA LEU A 255 4.06 18.85 12.69
C LEU A 255 4.39 18.46 14.15
N LEU A 256 3.50 18.76 15.10
CA LEU A 256 3.69 18.38 16.51
C LEU A 256 3.69 16.86 16.70
N GLU A 257 2.78 16.16 16.03
CA GLU A 257 2.76 14.69 16.07
C GLU A 257 4.01 14.09 15.41
N ALA A 258 4.51 14.68 14.32
CA ALA A 258 5.75 14.25 13.68
C ALA A 258 6.96 14.43 14.61
N ALA A 259 7.07 15.57 15.28
CA ALA A 259 8.16 15.88 16.20
C ALA A 259 8.27 14.88 17.36
N ARG A 260 7.14 14.35 17.86
CA ARG A 260 7.13 13.28 18.88
C ARG A 260 7.79 11.98 18.37
N GLY A 261 7.91 11.82 17.08
CA GLY A 261 8.57 10.68 16.44
C GLY A 261 10.07 10.82 16.22
N LEU A 262 10.68 11.96 16.47
CA LEU A 262 12.09 12.25 16.12
C LEU A 262 13.07 11.18 16.63
N GLY A 263 12.89 10.66 17.83
CA GLY A 263 13.79 9.69 18.42
C GLY A 263 13.89 8.38 17.63
N TRP A 264 12.77 7.86 17.09
CA TRP A 264 12.80 6.67 16.26
C TRP A 264 13.19 7.00 14.81
N VAL A 265 12.78 8.15 14.30
CA VAL A 265 13.14 8.60 12.94
C VAL A 265 14.66 8.68 12.80
N VAL A 266 15.37 9.26 13.75
CA VAL A 266 16.84 9.34 13.73
C VAL A 266 17.46 7.94 13.69
N ARG A 267 16.94 7.00 14.47
CA ARG A 267 17.46 5.62 14.50
C ARG A 267 17.18 4.85 13.19
N GLU A 268 16.04 5.08 12.56
CA GLU A 268 15.61 4.36 11.37
C GLU A 268 15.88 5.13 10.06
N ARG A 269 16.54 6.30 10.15
CA ARG A 269 16.87 7.14 8.99
C ARG A 269 17.81 6.40 8.02
N ARG A 270 17.39 6.33 6.77
CA ARG A 270 18.13 5.77 5.63
C ARG A 270 17.93 6.69 4.43
N VAL A 271 18.88 7.58 4.19
CA VAL A 271 18.80 8.55 3.08
C VAL A 271 18.90 7.82 1.74
N VAL A 272 18.08 8.23 0.79
CA VAL A 272 18.12 7.67 -0.56
C VAL A 272 19.36 8.15 -1.34
N PRO A 273 19.87 7.35 -2.29
CA PRO A 273 20.90 7.79 -3.23
C PRO A 273 20.44 9.02 -4.05
N ALA A 274 21.39 9.83 -4.53
CA ALA A 274 21.09 11.05 -5.26
C ALA A 274 20.25 10.80 -6.53
N GLU A 275 20.46 9.68 -7.20
CA GLU A 275 19.66 9.27 -8.37
C GLU A 275 18.19 9.06 -8.00
N LEU A 276 17.93 8.29 -6.93
CA LEU A 276 16.57 8.05 -6.48
C LEU A 276 15.91 9.35 -5.99
N GLU A 277 16.67 10.25 -5.33
CA GLU A 277 16.15 11.58 -4.96
C GLU A 277 15.74 12.40 -6.20
N ARG A 278 16.48 12.31 -7.32
CA ARG A 278 16.07 12.96 -8.59
C ARG A 278 14.77 12.37 -9.13
N ARG A 279 14.65 11.03 -9.13
CA ARG A 279 13.42 10.33 -9.55
C ARG A 279 12.22 10.71 -8.67
N MET A 280 12.40 10.76 -7.35
CA MET A 280 11.37 11.20 -6.41
C MET A 280 10.88 12.63 -6.72
N ARG A 281 11.80 13.56 -7.00
CA ARG A 281 11.42 14.92 -7.37
C ARG A 281 10.66 14.98 -8.70
N ALA A 282 11.04 14.16 -9.67
CA ALA A 282 10.37 14.11 -10.97
C ALA A 282 8.89 13.70 -10.84
N VAL A 283 8.54 12.87 -9.86
CA VAL A 283 7.15 12.45 -9.56
C VAL A 283 6.47 13.31 -8.48
N GLY A 284 7.09 14.39 -8.03
CA GLY A 284 6.51 15.30 -7.04
C GLY A 284 6.60 14.85 -5.57
N LEU A 285 7.39 13.84 -5.28
CA LEU A 285 7.66 13.37 -3.91
C LEU A 285 8.70 14.23 -3.20
#